data_345c6539090e990b8ba962330f498443
#
_entry.id   345c6539090e990b8ba962330f498443
#
_cell.length_a   1.000
_cell.length_b   1.000
_cell.length_c   1.000
_cell.angle_alpha   90.00
_cell.angle_beta   90.00
_cell.angle_gamma   90.00
#
_symmetry.space_group_name_H-M   'P 1'
#
loop_
_entity.id
_entity.type
_entity.pdbx_description
1 polymer ?
#
loop_
_entity_poly.entity_id
_entity_poly.type
_entity_poly.pdbx_seq_one_letter_code
_entity_poly.pdbx_strand_id
1 'polypeptide(L)'
;MSDNSGGRSAVEVAGTYYEDQLADLLGHVADAVTRFGRGELSVIETDGVMFQYSRAAKKLWSFCHVGAAREVARSIADSVKINWWARGAYRER
;
A
#
# COMPACT_ATOMS: atom_id res chain seq x y z
N MET A 1 20.40 8.03 21.69
CA MET A 1 20.25 8.00 21.17
C MET A 1 20.28 7.76 20.30
N SER A 2 20.13 7.69 19.97
CA SER A 2 20.11 7.52 19.18
C SER A 2 20.31 7.53 18.33
N ASP A 3 20.40 7.45 17.82
CA ASP A 3 20.58 7.52 16.91
C ASP A 3 20.33 7.58 16.03
N ASN A 4 20.07 7.64 16.15
CA ASN A 4 19.71 7.90 15.05
C ASN A 4 20.13 9.03 14.45
N SER A 5 20.95 9.50 14.72
CA SER A 5 21.43 10.68 14.18
C SER A 5 21.37 10.60 12.70
N GLY A 6 20.75 11.48 12.05
CA GLY A 6 20.69 11.53 10.64
C GLY A 6 19.96 10.38 10.00
N GLY A 7 19.51 9.41 10.78
CA GLY A 7 18.89 8.28 10.20
C GLY A 7 17.72 7.81 11.02
N ARG A 8 16.78 7.22 10.36
CA ARG A 8 15.69 6.60 11.04
C ARG A 8 15.99 5.14 11.29
N SER A 9 15.42 4.60 12.35
CA SER A 9 15.53 3.19 12.58
C SER A 9 14.84 2.43 11.45
N ALA A 10 15.25 1.18 11.27
CA ALA A 10 14.63 0.35 10.23
C ALA A 10 13.14 0.20 10.45
N VAL A 11 12.72 0.12 11.72
CA VAL A 11 11.30 -0.01 12.04
C VAL A 11 10.53 1.23 11.60
N GLU A 12 11.12 2.42 11.82
CA GLU A 12 10.47 3.66 11.42
C GLU A 12 10.37 3.77 9.91
N VAL A 13 11.42 3.35 9.20
CA VAL A 13 11.41 3.38 7.74
C VAL A 13 10.27 2.51 7.20
N ALA A 14 10.17 1.29 7.72
CA ALA A 14 9.13 0.37 7.26
C ALA A 14 7.75 0.90 7.62
N GLY A 15 7.60 1.44 8.81
CA GLY A 15 6.31 1.98 9.26
C GLY A 15 5.86 3.16 8.44
N THR A 16 6.76 4.09 8.15
CA THR A 16 6.43 5.25 7.34
C THR A 16 6.07 4.84 5.93
N TYR A 17 6.84 3.93 5.36
CA TYR A 17 6.56 3.43 4.02
C TYR A 17 5.17 2.79 3.97
N TYR A 18 4.88 1.95 4.94
CA TYR A 18 3.59 1.27 5.00
C TYR A 18 2.44 2.27 5.04
N GLU A 19 2.55 3.26 5.93
CA GLU A 19 1.50 4.27 6.07
C GLU A 19 1.31 5.08 4.80
N ASP A 20 2.41 5.50 4.18
CA ASP A 20 2.33 6.30 2.97
C ASP A 20 1.70 5.53 1.83
N GLN A 21 2.11 4.27 1.66
CA GLN A 21 1.56 3.46 0.59
C GLN A 21 0.10 3.09 0.86
N LEU A 22 -0.23 2.85 2.11
CA LEU A 22 -1.60 2.53 2.47
C LEU A 22 -2.52 3.73 2.19
N ALA A 23 -2.03 4.94 2.48
CA ALA A 23 -2.79 6.15 2.19
C ALA A 23 -3.06 6.29 0.69
N ASP A 24 -2.06 5.96 -0.14
CA ASP A 24 -2.26 5.98 -1.59
C ASP A 24 -3.34 4.97 -2.01
N LEU A 25 -3.32 3.79 -1.42
CA LEU A 25 -4.33 2.77 -1.74
C LEU A 25 -5.72 3.24 -1.34
N LEU A 26 -5.83 3.88 -0.17
CA LEU A 26 -7.12 4.40 0.28
C LEU A 26 -7.63 5.52 -0.63
N GLY A 27 -6.71 6.26 -1.26
CA GLY A 27 -7.10 7.28 -2.22
C GLY A 27 -7.89 6.70 -3.38
N HIS A 28 -7.54 5.49 -3.82
CA HIS A 28 -8.30 4.83 -4.87
C HIS A 28 -9.73 4.51 -4.42
N VAL A 29 -9.88 4.10 -3.16
CA VAL A 29 -11.20 3.79 -2.62
C VAL A 29 -12.03 5.08 -2.53
N ALA A 30 -11.42 6.14 -2.02
CA ALA A 30 -12.12 7.43 -1.88
C ALA A 30 -12.59 7.93 -3.23
N ASP A 31 -11.73 7.82 -4.26
CA ASP A 31 -12.09 8.23 -5.61
C ASP A 31 -13.26 7.41 -6.12
N ALA A 32 -13.23 6.09 -5.90
CA ALA A 32 -14.30 5.22 -6.38
C ALA A 32 -15.63 5.55 -5.72
N VAL A 33 -15.61 5.82 -4.42
CA VAL A 33 -16.84 6.17 -3.71
C VAL A 33 -17.41 7.49 -4.24
N THR A 34 -16.53 8.47 -4.51
CA THR A 34 -16.96 9.73 -5.07
C THR A 34 -17.59 9.53 -6.45
N ARG A 35 -16.96 8.71 -7.28
CA ARG A 35 -17.47 8.46 -8.63
C ARG A 35 -18.77 7.67 -8.59
N PHE A 36 -18.88 6.75 -7.65
CA PHE A 36 -20.14 6.04 -7.46
C PHE A 36 -21.25 7.03 -7.11
N GLY A 37 -20.96 7.98 -6.24
CA GLY A 37 -21.94 8.99 -5.86
C GLY A 37 -22.39 9.87 -7.01
N ARG A 38 -21.54 10.02 -8.04
CA ARG A 38 -21.86 10.79 -9.23
C ARG A 38 -22.51 9.96 -10.33
N GLY A 39 -22.70 8.68 -10.08
CA GLY A 39 -23.24 7.80 -11.11
C GLY A 39 -22.25 7.34 -12.15
N GLU A 40 -20.95 7.57 -11.92
CA GLU A 40 -19.91 7.21 -12.89
C GLU A 40 -19.46 5.76 -12.75
N LEU A 41 -19.66 5.16 -11.58
CA LEU A 41 -19.33 3.76 -11.35
C LEU A 41 -20.57 3.05 -10.82
N SER A 42 -20.74 1.80 -11.24
CA SER A 42 -21.80 0.98 -10.70
C SER A 42 -21.42 0.51 -9.29
N VAL A 43 -22.39 -0.02 -8.56
CA VAL A 43 -22.12 -0.54 -7.23
C VAL A 43 -21.15 -1.72 -7.33
N ILE A 44 -21.26 -2.51 -8.40
CA ILE A 44 -20.38 -3.67 -8.57
C ILE A 44 -18.95 -3.23 -8.86
N GLU A 45 -18.80 -2.21 -9.70
CA GLU A 45 -17.48 -1.68 -9.99
C GLU A 45 -16.84 -1.09 -8.73
N THR A 46 -17.63 -0.40 -7.92
CA THR A 46 -17.14 0.18 -6.69
C THR A 46 -16.70 -0.90 -5.71
N ASP A 47 -17.50 -1.96 -5.61
CA ASP A 47 -17.16 -3.10 -4.76
C ASP A 47 -15.86 -3.75 -5.22
N GLY A 48 -15.66 -3.84 -6.54
CA GLY A 48 -14.42 -4.37 -7.09
C GLY A 48 -13.20 -3.58 -6.67
N VAL A 49 -13.34 -2.25 -6.59
CA VAL A 49 -12.25 -1.40 -6.13
C VAL A 49 -11.90 -1.72 -4.67
N MET A 50 -12.91 -1.98 -3.85
CA MET A 50 -12.66 -2.32 -2.46
C MET A 50 -11.95 -3.66 -2.32
N PHE A 51 -12.31 -4.63 -3.16
CA PHE A 51 -11.60 -5.90 -3.17
C PHE A 51 -10.15 -5.72 -3.60
N GLN A 52 -9.92 -4.90 -4.61
CA GLN A 52 -8.55 -4.63 -5.05
C GLN A 52 -7.75 -3.96 -3.94
N TYR A 53 -8.34 -3.01 -3.24
CA TYR A 53 -7.71 -2.38 -2.10
C TYR A 53 -7.29 -3.43 -1.07
N SER A 54 -8.21 -4.33 -0.75
CA SER A 54 -7.97 -5.35 0.26
C SER A 54 -6.80 -6.25 -0.12
N ARG A 55 -6.75 -6.66 -1.37
CA ARG A 55 -5.65 -7.51 -1.85
C ARG A 55 -4.32 -6.75 -1.84
N ALA A 56 -4.36 -5.49 -2.30
CA ALA A 56 -3.16 -4.68 -2.34
C ALA A 56 -2.63 -4.40 -0.93
N ALA A 57 -3.52 -4.07 -0.01
CA ALA A 57 -3.14 -3.77 1.36
C ALA A 57 -2.53 -4.99 2.03
N LYS A 58 -3.05 -6.17 1.74
CA LYS A 58 -2.52 -7.39 2.31
C LYS A 58 -1.11 -7.68 1.81
N LYS A 59 -0.87 -7.47 0.53
CA LYS A 59 0.46 -7.66 -0.05
C LYS A 59 1.46 -6.65 0.51
N LEU A 60 1.01 -5.42 0.64
CA LEU A 60 1.83 -4.36 1.21
C LEU A 60 2.18 -4.70 2.66
N TRP A 61 1.20 -5.15 3.42
CA TRP A 61 1.44 -5.51 4.82
C TRP A 61 2.49 -6.60 4.91
N SER A 62 2.37 -7.62 4.07
CA SER A 62 3.33 -8.72 4.07
C SER A 62 4.73 -8.22 3.73
N PHE A 63 4.84 -7.35 2.74
CA PHE A 63 6.13 -6.79 2.36
C PHE A 63 6.79 -6.06 3.54
N CYS A 64 5.99 -5.32 4.31
CA CYS A 64 6.52 -4.48 5.38
C CYS A 64 6.74 -5.23 6.69
N HIS A 65 6.07 -6.35 6.90
CA HIS A 65 6.05 -7.01 8.21
C HIS A 65 6.59 -8.43 8.23
N VAL A 66 6.94 -8.98 7.07
CA VAL A 66 7.52 -10.31 7.02
C VAL A 66 9.02 -10.15 6.86
N GLY A 67 9.76 -10.74 7.80
CA GLY A 67 11.20 -10.65 7.79
C GLY A 67 11.70 -9.60 8.78
N ALA A 68 13.01 -9.47 8.88
CA ALA A 68 13.62 -8.53 9.79
C ALA A 68 13.42 -7.10 9.28
N ALA A 69 13.18 -6.18 10.23
CA ALA A 69 12.94 -4.78 9.87
C ALA A 69 14.08 -4.20 9.03
N ARG A 70 15.31 -4.60 9.35
CA ARG A 70 16.48 -4.10 8.60
C ARG A 70 16.43 -4.52 7.14
N GLU A 71 16.03 -5.75 6.91
CA GLU A 71 15.94 -6.27 5.54
C GLU A 71 14.80 -5.59 4.78
N VAL A 72 13.70 -5.33 5.46
CA VAL A 72 12.58 -4.63 4.86
C VAL A 72 13.00 -3.22 4.49
N ALA A 73 13.69 -2.52 5.39
CA ALA A 73 14.15 -1.17 5.13
C ALA A 73 15.09 -1.13 3.94
N ARG A 74 15.97 -2.13 3.84
CA ARG A 74 16.90 -2.22 2.71
C ARG A 74 16.14 -2.44 1.40
N SER A 75 15.15 -3.31 1.43
CA SER A 75 14.33 -3.56 0.25
C SER A 75 13.61 -2.31 -0.21
N ILE A 76 13.11 -1.52 0.74
CA ILE A 76 12.45 -0.26 0.43
C ILE A 76 13.44 0.69 -0.24
N ALA A 77 14.64 0.80 0.31
CA ALA A 77 15.64 1.71 -0.22
C ALA A 77 16.09 1.31 -1.62
N ASP A 78 16.18 0.01 -1.88
CA ASP A 78 16.68 -0.51 -3.15
C ASP A 78 15.60 -0.66 -4.19
N SER A 79 14.33 -0.65 -3.79
CA SER A 79 13.26 -0.97 -4.72
C SER A 79 12.99 0.22 -5.63
N VAL A 80 12.71 -0.10 -6.87
CA VAL A 80 12.09 0.84 -7.78
C VAL A 80 10.68 1.02 -7.24
N LYS A 81 10.07 2.14 -7.55
CA LYS A 81 8.72 2.42 -7.09
C LYS A 81 7.79 1.28 -7.43
N ILE A 82 7.19 0.71 -6.41
CA ILE A 82 6.27 -0.41 -6.56
C ILE A 82 4.86 0.12 -6.65
N ASN A 83 4.13 -0.35 -7.65
CA ASN A 83 2.72 0.01 -7.78
C ASN A 83 1.87 -1.02 -7.05
N TRP A 84 1.62 -0.76 -5.76
CA TRP A 84 0.90 -1.69 -4.92
C TRP A 84 -0.55 -1.87 -5.38
N TRP A 85 -1.15 -0.80 -5.92
CA TRP A 85 -2.52 -0.90 -6.42
C TRP A 85 -2.60 -1.95 -7.52
N ALA A 86 -1.67 -1.90 -8.47
CA ALA A 86 -1.65 -2.86 -9.56
C ALA A 86 -1.42 -4.29 -9.05
N ARG A 87 -0.64 -4.42 -7.99
CA ARG A 87 -0.36 -5.74 -7.44
C ARG A 87 -1.58 -6.37 -6.79
N GLY A 88 -2.56 -5.56 -6.41
CA GLY A 88 -3.81 -6.05 -5.85
C GLY A 88 -4.85 -6.39 -6.89
N ALA A 89 -4.57 -6.15 -8.15
CA ALA A 89 -5.54 -6.41 -9.20
C ALA A 89 -5.86 -7.90 -9.29
N TYR A 90 -7.13 -8.18 -9.53
CA TYR A 90 -7.55 -9.55 -9.70
C TYR A 90 -6.94 -10.12 -10.98
N ARG A 91 -6.39 -11.31 -10.88
CA ARG A 91 -5.83 -11.97 -12.04
C ARG A 91 -6.64 -13.19 -12.35
N GLU A 92 -7.19 -13.17 -13.52
CA GLU A 92 -7.96 -14.30 -13.97
C GLU A 92 -7.05 -15.28 -14.67
N ARG A 93 -7.31 -16.57 -14.49
CA ARG A 93 -6.43 -17.59 -15.02
C ARG A 93 -7.00 -18.27 -16.21
#